data_2a28863118353603ce12813859326057
#
_entry.id   2a28863118353603ce12813859326057
#
_cell.length_a   1.000
_cell.length_b   1.000
_cell.length_c   1.000
_cell.angle_alpha   90.00
_cell.angle_beta   90.00
_cell.angle_gamma   90.00
#
_symmetry.space_group_name_H-M   'P 1'
#
loop_
_entity.id
_entity.type
_entity.pdbx_description
1 polymer ?
#
loop_
_entity_poly.entity_id
_entity_poly.type
_entity_poly.pdbx_seq_one_letter_code
_entity_poly.pdbx_strand_id
1 'polypeptide(L)'
;MSLLPNRRVLTILLLVLLPSSALAQRAVFVVRHAEKASDSNDPPVPLSAAGSERARRLASLLRDAGVSAIYSTDTVRTRETAAPLAKLLRLETRLYSATGSDGKVDAAPLARRIASENSADVVLVVGHSNTIAPLLSALGAKETVEIGGGDYDNLFLLIPRPSGPPLLLRMHF
;
A
#
# COMPACT_ATOMS: atom_id res chain seq x y z
N MET A 1 -13.24 76.10 -24.55
CA MET A 1 -12.61 74.87 -25.16
C MET A 1 -12.01 74.13 -24.04
N SER A 2 -12.80 73.20 -23.53
CA SER A 2 -12.40 72.40 -22.35
C SER A 2 -12.05 70.95 -22.79
N LEU A 3 -10.80 70.57 -22.61
CA LEU A 3 -10.29 69.26 -22.93
C LEU A 3 -10.54 68.28 -21.71
N LEU A 4 -11.41 67.34 -21.85
CA LEU A 4 -11.63 66.28 -20.87
C LEU A 4 -10.48 65.24 -20.93
N PRO A 5 -9.90 64.80 -19.80
CA PRO A 5 -8.88 63.77 -19.80
C PRO A 5 -9.48 62.37 -20.01
N ASN A 6 -8.88 61.68 -20.95
CA ASN A 6 -9.26 60.31 -21.36
C ASN A 6 -8.86 59.31 -20.24
N ARG A 7 -9.80 58.87 -19.41
CA ARG A 7 -9.57 57.83 -18.37
C ARG A 7 -9.50 56.45 -19.04
N ARG A 8 -8.28 55.98 -19.29
CA ARG A 8 -8.04 54.58 -19.66
C ARG A 8 -8.29 53.70 -18.44
N VAL A 9 -9.42 52.96 -18.44
CA VAL A 9 -9.70 51.93 -17.43
C VAL A 9 -8.81 50.74 -17.76
N LEU A 10 -7.78 50.51 -16.92
CA LEU A 10 -6.93 49.32 -17.01
C LEU A 10 -7.65 48.20 -16.29
N THR A 11 -8.30 47.29 -17.06
CA THR A 11 -8.90 46.09 -16.50
C THR A 11 -7.80 45.10 -16.20
N ILE A 12 -7.42 44.93 -14.93
CA ILE A 12 -6.49 43.94 -14.47
C ILE A 12 -7.27 42.61 -14.37
N LEU A 13 -7.03 41.70 -15.32
CA LEU A 13 -7.53 40.32 -15.28
C LEU A 13 -6.72 39.56 -14.23
N LEU A 14 -7.28 39.41 -13.02
CA LEU A 14 -6.70 38.63 -11.96
C LEU A 14 -6.88 37.13 -12.31
N LEU A 15 -5.84 36.53 -12.89
CA LEU A 15 -5.80 35.09 -13.15
C LEU A 15 -5.66 34.34 -11.80
N VAL A 16 -6.77 33.93 -11.23
CA VAL A 16 -6.76 33.08 -10.02
C VAL A 16 -6.24 31.71 -10.43
N LEU A 17 -4.94 31.46 -10.21
CA LEU A 17 -4.36 30.13 -10.23
C LEU A 17 -4.94 29.33 -9.06
N LEU A 18 -6.06 28.63 -9.31
CA LEU A 18 -6.53 27.61 -8.37
C LEU A 18 -5.42 26.53 -8.29
N PRO A 19 -4.92 26.21 -7.09
CA PRO A 19 -4.02 25.09 -6.97
C PRO A 19 -4.79 23.86 -7.46
N SER A 20 -4.37 23.31 -8.59
CA SER A 20 -4.75 21.95 -8.95
C SER A 20 -4.20 21.09 -7.82
N SER A 21 -5.04 20.74 -6.85
CA SER A 21 -4.78 19.62 -5.96
C SER A 21 -4.70 18.41 -6.88
N ALA A 22 -3.50 18.14 -7.39
CA ALA A 22 -3.20 16.86 -7.96
C ALA A 22 -3.60 15.87 -6.87
N LEU A 23 -4.74 15.19 -7.05
CA LEU A 23 -5.13 14.09 -6.19
C LEU A 23 -3.98 13.10 -6.32
N ALA A 24 -3.07 13.16 -5.37
CA ALA A 24 -1.96 12.24 -5.31
C ALA A 24 -2.59 10.85 -5.26
N GLN A 25 -2.50 10.15 -6.37
CA GLN A 25 -3.09 8.83 -6.52
C GLN A 25 -2.26 7.88 -5.68
N ARG A 26 -2.72 7.63 -4.46
CA ARG A 26 -2.11 6.60 -3.64
C ARG A 26 -2.67 5.25 -4.00
N ALA A 27 -1.85 4.23 -3.82
CA ALA A 27 -2.25 2.85 -3.98
C ALA A 27 -1.66 2.01 -2.85
N VAL A 28 -2.36 0.95 -2.44
CA VAL A 28 -1.85 0.02 -1.44
C VAL A 28 -1.83 -1.36 -2.05
N PHE A 29 -0.62 -1.90 -2.25
CA PHE A 29 -0.41 -3.30 -2.56
C PHE A 29 -0.42 -4.10 -1.26
N VAL A 30 -1.16 -5.20 -1.24
CA VAL A 30 -1.23 -6.11 -0.09
C VAL A 30 -0.96 -7.53 -0.56
N VAL A 31 -0.03 -8.21 0.09
CA VAL A 31 0.34 -9.60 -0.22
C VAL A 31 0.46 -10.41 1.07
N ARG A 32 0.22 -11.70 0.95
CA ARG A 32 0.63 -12.69 1.94
C ARG A 32 2.14 -12.94 1.82
N HIS A 33 2.82 -13.29 2.94
CA HIS A 33 4.17 -13.84 2.84
C HIS A 33 4.22 -15.00 1.86
N ALA A 34 5.35 -15.19 1.18
CA ALA A 34 5.57 -16.29 0.27
C ALA A 34 5.72 -17.63 1.00
N GLU A 35 5.92 -18.71 0.25
CA GLU A 35 5.95 -20.09 0.77
C GLU A 35 7.01 -20.29 1.85
N LYS A 36 6.59 -20.94 2.94
CA LYS A 36 7.47 -21.28 4.06
C LYS A 36 8.32 -22.53 3.76
N ALA A 37 9.47 -22.63 4.39
CA ALA A 37 10.32 -23.82 4.32
C ALA A 37 9.72 -25.05 5.03
N SER A 38 8.80 -24.84 5.97
CA SER A 38 8.04 -25.91 6.63
C SER A 38 6.66 -25.41 7.08
N ASP A 39 5.74 -26.32 7.39
CA ASP A 39 4.41 -25.98 7.89
C ASP A 39 4.41 -25.57 9.38
N SER A 40 5.49 -25.80 10.10
CA SER A 40 5.66 -25.33 11.46
C SER A 40 5.58 -23.80 11.55
N ASN A 41 5.30 -23.28 12.74
CA ASN A 41 5.45 -21.87 13.08
C ASN A 41 6.48 -21.67 14.19
N ASP A 42 7.06 -22.73 14.72
CA ASP A 42 8.07 -22.73 15.76
C ASP A 42 9.18 -23.75 15.39
N PRO A 43 10.44 -23.36 15.35
CA PRO A 43 11.01 -22.02 15.46
C PRO A 43 10.60 -21.06 14.32
N PRO A 44 11.05 -19.78 14.32
CA PRO A 44 10.77 -18.86 13.22
C PRO A 44 11.15 -19.46 11.86
N VAL A 45 10.17 -19.72 11.01
CA VAL A 45 10.37 -20.42 9.73
C VAL A 45 10.66 -19.42 8.62
N PRO A 46 11.79 -19.57 7.90
CA PRO A 46 12.14 -18.75 6.73
C PRO A 46 11.31 -19.14 5.50
N LEU A 47 11.52 -18.44 4.41
CA LEU A 47 10.98 -18.80 3.11
C LEU A 47 11.64 -20.08 2.58
N SER A 48 10.87 -20.87 1.84
CA SER A 48 11.40 -21.96 1.01
C SER A 48 12.15 -21.38 -0.21
N ALA A 49 12.78 -22.25 -0.99
CA ALA A 49 13.36 -21.87 -2.27
C ALA A 49 12.30 -21.26 -3.23
N ALA A 50 11.10 -21.88 -3.29
CA ALA A 50 9.98 -21.37 -4.07
C ALA A 50 9.51 -20.00 -3.54
N GLY A 51 9.39 -19.85 -2.21
CA GLY A 51 9.02 -18.58 -1.58
C GLY A 51 10.04 -17.48 -1.84
N SER A 52 11.31 -17.79 -1.80
CA SER A 52 12.38 -16.85 -2.12
C SER A 52 12.33 -16.39 -3.59
N GLU A 53 11.98 -17.31 -4.50
CA GLU A 53 11.79 -16.97 -5.92
C GLU A 53 10.55 -16.10 -6.12
N ARG A 54 9.44 -16.40 -5.43
CA ARG A 54 8.23 -15.58 -5.45
C ARG A 54 8.50 -14.17 -4.92
N ALA A 55 9.26 -14.03 -3.84
CA ALA A 55 9.65 -12.72 -3.31
C ALA A 55 10.47 -11.90 -4.33
N ARG A 56 11.35 -12.54 -5.09
CA ARG A 56 12.09 -11.88 -6.19
C ARG A 56 11.17 -11.47 -7.34
N ARG A 57 10.18 -12.32 -7.72
CA ARG A 57 9.18 -11.97 -8.73
C ARG A 57 8.33 -10.78 -8.29
N LEU A 58 7.88 -10.75 -7.04
CA LEU A 58 7.18 -9.60 -6.48
C LEU A 58 8.01 -8.31 -6.62
N ALA A 59 9.30 -8.38 -6.25
CA ALA A 59 10.20 -7.23 -6.37
C ALA A 59 10.35 -6.77 -7.83
N SER A 60 10.46 -7.69 -8.77
CA SER A 60 10.54 -7.37 -10.21
C SER A 60 9.25 -6.73 -10.71
N LEU A 61 8.08 -7.27 -10.30
CA LEU A 61 6.76 -6.76 -10.69
C LEU A 61 6.53 -5.34 -10.18
N LEU A 62 6.93 -5.05 -8.94
CA LEU A 62 6.69 -3.76 -8.30
C LEU A 62 7.84 -2.76 -8.45
N ARG A 63 8.89 -3.10 -9.20
CA ARG A 63 10.08 -2.26 -9.42
C ARG A 63 9.73 -0.82 -9.80
N ASP A 64 8.84 -0.68 -10.76
CA ASP A 64 8.47 0.60 -11.38
C ASP A 64 7.07 1.08 -10.95
N ALA A 65 6.48 0.44 -9.92
CA ALA A 65 5.16 0.79 -9.40
C ALA A 65 5.15 2.04 -8.51
N GLY A 66 6.31 2.66 -8.28
CA GLY A 66 6.43 3.86 -7.45
C GLY A 66 6.28 3.61 -5.95
N VAL A 67 6.52 2.36 -5.48
CA VAL A 67 6.45 2.03 -4.05
C VAL A 67 7.46 2.88 -3.27
N SER A 68 6.97 3.64 -2.29
CA SER A 68 7.74 4.54 -1.43
C SER A 68 7.73 4.15 0.05
N ALA A 69 6.85 3.22 0.44
CA ALA A 69 6.82 2.66 1.79
C ALA A 69 6.51 1.16 1.78
N ILE A 70 7.18 0.41 2.64
CA ILE A 70 7.00 -1.04 2.79
C ILE A 70 6.71 -1.35 4.25
N TYR A 71 5.61 -2.06 4.51
CA TYR A 71 5.23 -2.55 5.83
C TYR A 71 5.25 -4.07 5.88
N SER A 72 5.72 -4.63 6.99
CA SER A 72 5.76 -6.07 7.25
C SER A 72 5.40 -6.37 8.70
N THR A 73 4.73 -7.48 8.96
CA THR A 73 4.69 -8.01 10.33
C THR A 73 6.09 -8.47 10.73
N ASP A 74 6.32 -8.59 12.05
CA ASP A 74 7.62 -9.02 12.58
C ASP A 74 7.75 -10.55 12.60
N THR A 75 7.71 -11.18 11.42
CA THR A 75 8.06 -12.60 11.26
C THR A 75 9.13 -12.75 10.19
N VAL A 76 9.95 -13.79 10.30
CA VAL A 76 11.04 -14.03 9.32
C VAL A 76 10.48 -14.09 7.90
N ARG A 77 9.43 -14.86 7.66
CA ARG A 77 8.82 -15.07 6.34
C ARG A 77 8.25 -13.81 5.70
N THR A 78 7.63 -12.91 6.48
CA THR A 78 7.09 -11.65 5.94
C THR A 78 8.20 -10.66 5.62
N ARG A 79 9.21 -10.56 6.49
CA ARG A 79 10.39 -9.73 6.25
C ARG A 79 11.18 -10.21 5.03
N GLU A 80 11.40 -11.52 4.90
CA GLU A 80 12.08 -12.11 3.73
C GLU A 80 11.28 -11.91 2.44
N THR A 81 9.94 -11.91 2.48
CA THR A 81 9.09 -11.58 1.32
C THR A 81 9.26 -10.12 0.88
N ALA A 82 9.36 -9.20 1.84
CA ALA A 82 9.55 -7.77 1.56
C ALA A 82 10.99 -7.42 1.12
N ALA A 83 11.99 -8.17 1.60
CA ALA A 83 13.40 -7.80 1.52
C ALA A 83 13.92 -7.56 0.09
N PRO A 84 13.59 -8.37 -0.96
CA PRO A 84 14.08 -8.12 -2.30
C PRO A 84 13.64 -6.76 -2.86
N LEU A 85 12.35 -6.36 -2.65
CA LEU A 85 11.86 -5.06 -3.09
C LEU A 85 12.47 -3.93 -2.27
N ALA A 86 12.53 -4.07 -0.95
CA ALA A 86 13.15 -3.09 -0.06
C ALA A 86 14.59 -2.80 -0.48
N LYS A 87 15.38 -3.84 -0.75
CA LYS A 87 16.76 -3.70 -1.25
C LYS A 87 16.82 -3.00 -2.62
N LEU A 88 15.96 -3.40 -3.56
CA LEU A 88 15.92 -2.84 -4.91
C LEU A 88 15.62 -1.34 -4.89
N LEU A 89 14.66 -0.91 -4.06
CA LEU A 89 14.21 0.47 -3.94
C LEU A 89 15.00 1.29 -2.90
N ARG A 90 15.92 0.66 -2.15
CA ARG A 90 16.68 1.27 -1.04
C ARG A 90 15.75 1.82 0.06
N LEU A 91 14.67 1.10 0.35
CA LEU A 91 13.70 1.44 1.38
C LEU A 91 13.92 0.58 2.63
N GLU A 92 13.62 1.14 3.78
CA GLU A 92 13.51 0.38 5.02
C GLU A 92 12.13 -0.27 5.13
N THR A 93 12.10 -1.52 5.59
CA THR A 93 10.84 -2.20 5.92
C THR A 93 10.37 -1.76 7.29
N ARG A 94 9.21 -1.10 7.37
CA ARG A 94 8.57 -0.65 8.60
C ARG A 94 7.78 -1.79 9.22
N LEU A 95 8.07 -2.13 10.46
CA LEU A 95 7.35 -3.19 11.16
C LEU A 95 6.01 -2.69 11.70
N TYR A 96 5.02 -3.59 11.72
CA TYR A 96 3.71 -3.35 12.34
C TYR A 96 3.21 -4.60 13.06
N SER A 97 2.38 -4.39 14.11
CA SER A 97 1.61 -5.46 14.73
C SER A 97 0.30 -5.66 13.96
N ALA A 98 0.00 -6.91 13.61
CA ALA A 98 -1.29 -7.27 13.03
C ALA A 98 -2.33 -7.70 14.08
N THR A 99 -1.94 -7.69 15.37
CA THR A 99 -2.79 -8.10 16.50
C THR A 99 -2.87 -6.99 17.54
N GLY A 100 -4.04 -6.85 18.13
CA GLY A 100 -4.27 -5.97 19.28
C GLY A 100 -3.74 -6.58 20.58
N SER A 101 -3.92 -5.86 21.69
CA SER A 101 -3.52 -6.30 23.03
C SER A 101 -4.29 -7.53 23.54
N ASP A 102 -5.43 -7.82 22.97
CA ASP A 102 -6.26 -9.01 23.24
C ASP A 102 -5.85 -10.25 22.41
N GLY A 103 -4.78 -10.15 21.61
CA GLY A 103 -4.28 -11.21 20.74
C GLY A 103 -5.09 -11.43 19.46
N LYS A 104 -6.18 -10.68 19.24
CA LYS A 104 -6.98 -10.79 18.02
C LYS A 104 -6.41 -9.91 16.90
N VAL A 105 -6.72 -10.28 15.64
CA VAL A 105 -6.32 -9.48 14.49
C VAL A 105 -6.94 -8.08 14.59
N ASP A 106 -6.08 -7.06 14.53
CA ASP A 106 -6.47 -5.65 14.51
C ASP A 106 -5.68 -4.92 13.41
N ALA A 107 -6.36 -4.64 12.32
CA ALA A 107 -5.79 -3.95 11.17
C ALA A 107 -5.95 -2.43 11.23
N ALA A 108 -6.78 -1.91 12.15
CA ALA A 108 -7.12 -0.50 12.18
C ALA A 108 -5.91 0.43 12.47
N PRO A 109 -4.95 0.08 13.36
CA PRO A 109 -3.78 0.91 13.58
C PRO A 109 -2.94 1.11 12.32
N LEU A 110 -2.70 0.02 11.55
CA LEU A 110 -1.95 0.11 10.30
C LEU A 110 -2.72 0.91 9.24
N ALA A 111 -4.03 0.68 9.09
CA ALA A 111 -4.85 1.43 8.14
C ALA A 111 -4.82 2.95 8.44
N ARG A 112 -4.93 3.35 9.70
CA ARG A 112 -4.79 4.75 10.12
C ARG A 112 -3.40 5.29 9.82
N ARG A 113 -2.35 4.51 10.10
CA ARG A 113 -0.96 4.90 9.83
C ARG A 113 -0.71 5.14 8.34
N ILE A 114 -1.18 4.24 7.48
CA ILE A 114 -1.10 4.41 6.02
C ILE A 114 -1.85 5.68 5.59
N ALA A 115 -3.04 5.94 6.15
CA ALA A 115 -3.83 7.10 5.80
C ALA A 115 -3.17 8.43 6.22
N SER A 116 -2.48 8.47 7.37
CA SER A 116 -1.85 9.69 7.90
C SER A 116 -0.43 9.93 7.38
N GLU A 117 0.41 8.90 7.33
CA GLU A 117 1.83 9.04 6.99
C GLU A 117 2.12 8.88 5.49
N ASN A 118 1.25 8.19 4.77
CA ASN A 118 1.47 7.80 3.37
C ASN A 118 0.30 8.20 2.47
N SER A 119 -0.31 9.35 2.71
CA SER A 119 -1.52 9.79 2.01
C SER A 119 -1.32 10.01 0.50
N ALA A 120 -0.11 10.25 0.04
CA ALA A 120 0.26 10.46 -1.36
C ALA A 120 1.15 9.34 -1.93
N ASP A 121 1.39 8.27 -1.15
CA ASP A 121 2.35 7.24 -1.47
C ASP A 121 1.72 6.02 -2.15
N VAL A 122 2.56 5.22 -2.80
CA VAL A 122 2.29 3.83 -3.12
C VAL A 122 2.93 2.94 -2.05
N VAL A 123 2.15 2.13 -1.39
CA VAL A 123 2.56 1.33 -0.23
C VAL A 123 2.50 -0.15 -0.54
N LEU A 124 3.51 -0.92 -0.13
CA LEU A 124 3.43 -2.38 -0.05
C LEU A 124 3.22 -2.81 1.41
N VAL A 125 2.25 -3.70 1.63
CA VAL A 125 2.05 -4.38 2.92
C VAL A 125 2.20 -5.88 2.75
N VAL A 126 3.06 -6.49 3.55
CA VAL A 126 3.25 -7.93 3.62
C VAL A 126 2.66 -8.46 4.93
N GLY A 127 1.68 -9.34 4.83
CA GLY A 127 0.96 -9.91 5.97
C GLY A 127 0.77 -11.43 5.88
N HIS A 128 -0.33 -11.91 6.45
CA HIS A 128 -0.69 -13.32 6.55
C HIS A 128 -2.10 -13.57 5.98
N SER A 129 -2.43 -14.82 5.68
CA SER A 129 -3.77 -15.18 5.13
C SER A 129 -4.93 -14.65 5.98
N ASN A 130 -4.78 -14.66 7.30
CA ASN A 130 -5.80 -14.19 8.25
C ASN A 130 -5.79 -12.68 8.51
N THR A 131 -4.76 -11.93 8.07
CA THR A 131 -4.62 -10.48 8.33
C THR A 131 -4.95 -9.62 7.12
N ILE A 132 -4.91 -10.17 5.91
CA ILE A 132 -5.12 -9.42 4.66
C ILE A 132 -6.57 -8.95 4.53
N ALA A 133 -7.55 -9.85 4.66
CA ALA A 133 -8.97 -9.47 4.54
C ALA A 133 -9.38 -8.40 5.56
N PRO A 134 -9.02 -8.51 6.86
CA PRO A 134 -9.24 -7.43 7.82
C PRO A 134 -8.56 -6.10 7.43
N LEU A 135 -7.34 -6.16 6.87
CA LEU A 135 -6.64 -4.94 6.45
C LEU A 135 -7.32 -4.28 5.25
N LEU A 136 -7.69 -5.04 4.22
CA LEU A 136 -8.41 -4.51 3.07
C LEU A 136 -9.74 -3.87 3.48
N SER A 137 -10.48 -4.49 4.40
CA SER A 137 -11.70 -3.93 4.98
C SER A 137 -11.42 -2.64 5.76
N ALA A 138 -10.38 -2.60 6.60
CA ALA A 138 -9.99 -1.41 7.36
C ALA A 138 -9.52 -0.26 6.46
N LEU A 139 -9.01 -0.56 5.27
CA LEU A 139 -8.67 0.40 4.22
C LEU A 139 -9.88 0.83 3.38
N GLY A 140 -11.07 0.28 3.66
CA GLY A 140 -12.34 0.68 3.06
C GLY A 140 -12.86 -0.20 1.93
N ALA A 141 -12.18 -1.31 1.59
CA ALA A 141 -12.70 -2.28 0.63
C ALA A 141 -14.04 -2.86 1.10
N LYS A 142 -14.97 -3.05 0.18
CA LYS A 142 -16.29 -3.64 0.45
C LYS A 142 -16.39 -5.11 0.05
N GLU A 143 -15.47 -5.54 -0.80
CA GLU A 143 -15.38 -6.90 -1.27
C GLU A 143 -14.87 -7.83 -0.15
N THR A 144 -15.49 -8.99 -0.01
CA THR A 144 -15.00 -10.04 0.87
C THR A 144 -13.87 -10.80 0.18
N VAL A 145 -12.74 -10.95 0.87
CA VAL A 145 -11.55 -11.64 0.37
C VAL A 145 -11.30 -12.87 1.22
N GLU A 146 -11.17 -14.01 0.56
CA GLU A 146 -10.73 -15.27 1.17
C GLU A 146 -9.39 -15.69 0.57
N ILE A 147 -8.49 -16.19 1.43
CA ILE A 147 -7.15 -16.65 1.07
C ILE A 147 -6.95 -18.04 1.65
N GLY A 148 -6.88 -19.02 0.78
CA GLY A 148 -6.63 -20.41 1.13
C GLY A 148 -5.23 -20.64 1.69
N GLY A 149 -5.04 -21.77 2.34
CA GLY A 149 -3.75 -22.15 2.94
C GLY A 149 -2.58 -22.20 1.94
N GLY A 150 -2.87 -22.58 0.69
CA GLY A 150 -1.89 -22.66 -0.40
C GLY A 150 -1.80 -21.44 -1.30
N ASP A 151 -2.60 -20.40 -1.06
CA ASP A 151 -2.69 -19.21 -1.93
C ASP A 151 -1.60 -18.21 -1.58
N TYR A 152 -0.44 -18.33 -2.22
CA TYR A 152 0.71 -17.44 -2.02
C TYR A 152 0.90 -16.42 -3.13
N ASP A 153 0.17 -16.55 -4.25
CA ASP A 153 0.34 -15.76 -5.48
C ASP A 153 -0.60 -14.54 -5.57
N ASN A 154 -1.44 -14.31 -4.56
CA ASN A 154 -2.36 -13.18 -4.58
C ASN A 154 -1.64 -11.86 -4.34
N LEU A 155 -1.86 -10.91 -5.26
CA LEU A 155 -1.51 -9.51 -5.13
C LEU A 155 -2.78 -8.66 -5.17
N PHE A 156 -3.12 -8.06 -4.05
CA PHE A 156 -4.24 -7.13 -3.96
C PHE A 156 -3.74 -5.71 -4.19
N LEU A 157 -4.42 -4.96 -5.04
CA LEU A 157 -4.18 -3.55 -5.27
C LEU A 157 -5.44 -2.76 -4.90
N LEU A 158 -5.32 -1.90 -3.89
CA LEU A 158 -6.37 -1.00 -3.45
C LEU A 158 -6.04 0.41 -3.96
N ILE A 159 -6.96 0.99 -4.75
CA ILE A 159 -6.83 2.33 -5.31
C ILE A 159 -7.94 3.21 -4.73
N PRO A 160 -7.63 4.21 -3.90
CA PRO A 160 -8.60 5.17 -3.39
C PRO A 160 -9.29 5.90 -4.54
N ARG A 161 -10.56 6.23 -4.35
CA ARG A 161 -11.35 7.02 -5.29
C ARG A 161 -11.72 8.37 -4.66
N PRO A 162 -11.94 9.42 -5.46
CA PRO A 162 -12.40 10.72 -4.95
C PRO A 162 -13.73 10.64 -4.20
N SER A 163 -14.58 9.66 -4.56
CA SER A 163 -15.86 9.39 -3.90
C SER A 163 -16.17 7.90 -3.91
N GLY A 164 -16.85 7.43 -2.87
CA GLY A 164 -17.21 6.02 -2.70
C GLY A 164 -16.06 5.13 -2.18
N PRO A 165 -16.26 3.81 -2.15
CA PRO A 165 -15.25 2.87 -1.71
C PRO A 165 -14.08 2.81 -2.69
N PRO A 166 -12.87 2.46 -2.23
CA PRO A 166 -11.72 2.25 -3.11
C PRO A 166 -11.99 1.13 -4.11
N LEU A 167 -11.27 1.16 -5.23
CA LEU A 167 -11.24 0.04 -6.17
C LEU A 167 -10.30 -1.03 -5.62
N LEU A 168 -10.78 -2.25 -5.47
CA LEU A 168 -9.97 -3.42 -5.14
C LEU A 168 -9.77 -4.27 -6.40
N LEU A 169 -8.51 -4.52 -6.75
CA LEU A 169 -8.13 -5.45 -7.79
C LEU A 169 -7.38 -6.64 -7.16
N ARG A 170 -7.68 -7.85 -7.62
CA ARG A 170 -6.95 -9.07 -7.27
C ARG A 170 -6.20 -9.55 -8.51
N MET A 171 -4.91 -9.70 -8.38
CA MET A 171 -3.99 -10.18 -9.42
C MET A 171 -3.21 -11.38 -8.88
N HIS A 172 -2.52 -12.11 -9.76
CA HIS A 172 -1.65 -13.24 -9.41
C HIS A 172 -0.24 -13.02 -9.97
N PHE A 173 0.79 -13.51 -9.24
CA PHE A 173 2.20 -13.32 -9.59
C PHE A 173 3.06 -14.54 -9.28
#